data_5a7c9dacad4e78f9bba8dea9ae99a757
#
_entry.id   5a7c9dacad4e78f9bba8dea9ae99a757
#
_cell.length_a   1.000
_cell.length_b   1.000
_cell.length_c   1.000
_cell.angle_alpha   90.00
_cell.angle_beta   90.00
_cell.angle_gamma   90.00
#
_symmetry.space_group_name_H-M   'P 1'
#
loop_
_entity.id
_entity.type
_entity.pdbx_description
1 polymer ?
#
loop_
_entity_poly.entity_id
_entity_poly.type
_entity_poly.pdbx_seq_one_letter_code
_entity_poly.pdbx_strand_id
1 'polypeptide(L)'
;MPESLLFKCKNGVSAKSSKKLRNAKTAFFRAISQRIRVIFCNFALSNLLFRLRQVEITKIIKMALNYIWVAFFLITFLVALIDTAVNGNLSIWSDIMNAAFNSSGQAFEISIGLTGILSLWMGLMKIGERGGIIQFFGRLISPLFTRLFPGVPKDHPALGSIFMNMSANMLGLDNAATPLGLKAMQELQSLNKEKDTATDAMLMFLVLNSSGLCLVPIGVMMYRAQCGAANPTDVFVPILIATTVATLVGMMALCFKQRIHMDRVLLAFLLGLIAFVGSVVYFFAQLSQEEIQKYSSFFANFLLLTVIVTFLLAGVRKKVNVYDAFIEGAKDGFKTAVMIIPYLVAILVAIGCFRASGAMTVVVDWMKNAVDWMGFDSEWVGALPTALMKPLSGSGSRGMMVDCMNAFGADSFVGRVSACMQGATDTTFYILAVYFGSVGVKKTRYAVPYALFADIVGSIAAVLVAYFFFG
;
A
#
# COMPACT_ATOMS: atom_id res chain seq x y z
N MET A 1 -70.57 -25.58 -25.75
CA MET A 1 -70.61 -26.06 -24.34
C MET A 1 -69.30 -25.67 -23.71
N PRO A 2 -69.33 -25.21 -22.46
CA PRO A 2 -69.22 -23.76 -22.18
C PRO A 2 -67.91 -23.38 -21.44
N GLU A 3 -67.51 -22.15 -21.64
CA GLU A 3 -66.37 -21.44 -21.07
C GLU A 3 -66.46 -21.14 -19.52
N SER A 4 -67.26 -21.87 -18.75
CA SER A 4 -67.53 -21.50 -17.36
C SER A 4 -66.73 -22.23 -16.28
N LEU A 5 -65.72 -23.06 -16.67
CA LEU A 5 -64.92 -23.88 -15.68
C LEU A 5 -63.50 -23.37 -15.46
N LEU A 6 -63.04 -22.35 -16.22
CA LEU A 6 -61.69 -21.81 -16.11
C LEU A 6 -61.58 -20.59 -15.22
N PHE A 7 -62.70 -20.05 -14.68
CA PHE A 7 -62.69 -18.81 -13.91
C PHE A 7 -62.76 -18.96 -12.36
N LYS A 8 -62.89 -20.23 -11.86
CA LYS A 8 -63.04 -20.47 -10.42
C LYS A 8 -61.78 -20.92 -9.66
N CYS A 9 -60.62 -21.15 -10.33
CA CYS A 9 -59.36 -21.51 -9.67
C CYS A 9 -58.38 -20.37 -9.44
N LYS A 10 -58.73 -19.14 -9.81
CA LYS A 10 -57.76 -17.98 -9.70
C LYS A 10 -57.89 -17.11 -8.44
N ASN A 11 -58.91 -17.24 -7.63
CA ASN A 11 -59.16 -16.29 -6.52
C ASN A 11 -59.13 -16.86 -5.09
N GLY A 12 -58.71 -18.11 -4.88
CA GLY A 12 -58.74 -18.74 -3.53
C GLY A 12 -57.38 -18.93 -2.81
N VAL A 13 -56.26 -18.86 -3.54
CA VAL A 13 -54.92 -19.20 -2.96
C VAL A 13 -54.04 -17.95 -2.72
N SER A 14 -54.49 -16.77 -3.20
CA SER A 14 -53.62 -15.60 -3.27
C SER A 14 -53.45 -14.80 -1.95
N ALA A 15 -54.48 -14.65 -1.14
CA ALA A 15 -54.42 -13.68 -0.03
C ALA A 15 -53.71 -14.19 1.25
N LYS A 16 -53.85 -15.45 1.60
CA LYS A 16 -53.16 -16.03 2.79
C LYS A 16 -51.68 -16.32 2.55
N SER A 17 -51.32 -16.73 1.34
CA SER A 17 -49.91 -16.99 0.96
C SER A 17 -49.10 -15.69 0.81
N SER A 18 -49.71 -14.62 0.24
CA SER A 18 -49.06 -13.31 0.09
C SER A 18 -48.82 -12.63 1.44
N LYS A 19 -49.74 -12.80 2.39
CA LYS A 19 -49.63 -12.26 3.76
C LYS A 19 -48.53 -12.97 4.57
N LYS A 20 -48.40 -14.31 4.41
CA LYS A 20 -47.30 -15.09 5.03
C LYS A 20 -45.93 -14.72 4.43
N LEU A 21 -45.87 -14.55 3.13
CA LEU A 21 -44.63 -14.14 2.44
C LEU A 21 -44.21 -12.71 2.80
N ARG A 22 -45.19 -11.83 2.94
CA ARG A 22 -44.97 -10.41 3.36
C ARG A 22 -44.51 -10.34 4.82
N ASN A 23 -45.05 -11.16 5.70
CA ASN A 23 -44.64 -11.22 7.10
C ASN A 23 -43.26 -11.88 7.25
N ALA A 24 -42.93 -12.90 6.44
CA ALA A 24 -41.62 -13.51 6.41
C ALA A 24 -40.54 -12.52 5.89
N LYS A 25 -40.83 -11.76 4.84
CA LYS A 25 -39.94 -10.70 4.33
C LYS A 25 -39.72 -9.59 5.36
N THR A 26 -40.77 -9.13 6.04
CA THR A 26 -40.64 -8.10 7.10
C THR A 26 -39.88 -8.63 8.32
N ALA A 27 -40.07 -9.87 8.73
CA ALA A 27 -39.32 -10.48 9.81
C ALA A 27 -37.82 -10.66 9.43
N PHE A 28 -37.55 -11.08 8.19
CA PHE A 28 -36.20 -11.18 7.65
C PHE A 28 -35.48 -9.84 7.58
N PHE A 29 -36.18 -8.78 7.07
CA PHE A 29 -35.63 -7.42 7.05
C PHE A 29 -35.41 -6.84 8.45
N ARG A 30 -36.30 -7.14 9.42
CA ARG A 30 -36.09 -6.75 10.82
C ARG A 30 -34.91 -7.46 11.46
N ALA A 31 -34.72 -8.75 11.21
CA ALA A 31 -33.57 -9.54 11.71
C ALA A 31 -32.26 -9.03 11.13
N ILE A 32 -32.20 -8.73 9.82
CA ILE A 32 -31.04 -8.12 9.18
C ILE A 32 -30.78 -6.73 9.74
N SER A 33 -31.80 -5.88 9.86
CA SER A 33 -31.69 -4.54 10.45
C SER A 33 -31.20 -4.58 11.90
N GLN A 34 -31.64 -5.57 12.68
CA GLN A 34 -31.21 -5.75 14.07
C GLN A 34 -29.77 -6.24 14.15
N ARG A 35 -29.34 -7.17 13.30
CA ARG A 35 -27.92 -7.60 13.19
C ARG A 35 -27.03 -6.46 12.72
N ILE A 36 -27.45 -5.70 11.73
CA ILE A 36 -26.74 -4.51 11.27
C ILE A 36 -26.63 -3.47 12.40
N ARG A 37 -27.69 -3.23 13.18
CA ARG A 37 -27.62 -2.32 14.34
C ARG A 37 -26.66 -2.81 15.43
N VAL A 38 -26.61 -4.11 15.71
CA VAL A 38 -25.67 -4.68 16.69
C VAL A 38 -24.23 -4.54 16.20
N ILE A 39 -23.96 -4.79 14.91
CA ILE A 39 -22.65 -4.55 14.29
C ILE A 39 -22.27 -3.06 14.38
N PHE A 40 -23.22 -2.16 14.08
CA PHE A 40 -22.99 -0.72 14.19
C PHE A 40 -22.83 -0.23 15.65
N CYS A 41 -23.55 -0.79 16.62
CA CYS A 41 -23.37 -0.48 18.04
C CYS A 41 -22.03 -0.99 18.58
N ASN A 42 -21.61 -2.20 18.22
CA ASN A 42 -20.28 -2.72 18.58
C ASN A 42 -19.16 -1.90 17.93
N PHE A 43 -19.36 -1.44 16.70
CA PHE A 43 -18.43 -0.53 16.00
C PHE A 43 -18.40 0.87 16.64
N ALA A 44 -19.54 1.37 17.13
CA ALA A 44 -19.63 2.65 17.84
C ALA A 44 -19.02 2.59 19.25
N LEU A 45 -19.17 1.47 19.95
CA LEU A 45 -18.55 1.24 21.26
C LEU A 45 -17.02 1.06 21.13
N SER A 46 -16.56 0.37 20.09
CA SER A 46 -15.14 0.30 19.71
C SER A 46 -14.58 1.70 19.43
N ASN A 47 -15.33 2.56 18.74
CA ASN A 47 -14.94 3.96 18.49
C ASN A 47 -14.86 4.81 19.77
N LEU A 48 -15.68 4.54 20.79
CA LEU A 48 -15.64 5.26 22.06
C LEU A 48 -14.42 4.88 22.91
N LEU A 49 -14.11 3.59 22.99
CA LEU A 49 -12.89 3.08 23.64
C LEU A 49 -11.62 3.53 22.90
N PHE A 50 -11.72 3.68 21.58
CA PHE A 50 -10.62 4.19 20.74
C PHE A 50 -10.34 5.68 20.99
N ARG A 51 -11.37 6.50 21.31
CA ARG A 51 -11.21 7.94 21.65
C ARG A 51 -10.35 8.19 22.88
N LEU A 52 -10.40 7.30 23.85
CA LEU A 52 -9.64 7.43 25.12
C LEU A 52 -8.14 7.06 24.95
N ARG A 53 -7.77 6.31 23.90
CA ARG A 53 -6.37 5.89 23.61
C ARG A 53 -5.62 6.77 22.61
N GLN A 54 -6.28 7.68 21.90
CA GLN A 54 -5.67 8.40 20.76
C GLN A 54 -4.54 9.36 21.09
N VAL A 55 -4.51 9.94 22.30
CA VAL A 55 -3.43 10.87 22.71
C VAL A 55 -2.10 10.12 22.94
N GLU A 56 -2.15 8.87 23.36
CA GLU A 56 -0.96 8.03 23.57
C GLU A 56 -0.44 7.41 22.26
N ILE A 57 -1.34 7.09 21.30
CA ILE A 57 -0.97 6.35 20.09
C ILE A 57 0.05 7.12 19.23
N THR A 58 -0.08 8.42 19.06
CA THR A 58 0.88 9.22 18.26
C THR A 58 2.27 9.27 18.91
N LYS A 59 2.33 9.24 20.24
CA LYS A 59 3.60 9.16 20.99
C LYS A 59 4.20 7.76 20.89
N ILE A 60 3.36 6.73 21.01
CA ILE A 60 3.73 5.32 20.87
C ILE A 60 4.23 5.02 19.45
N ILE A 61 3.60 5.57 18.40
CA ILE A 61 3.95 5.33 17.00
C ILE A 61 5.31 5.93 16.63
N LYS A 62 5.60 7.17 17.05
CA LYS A 62 6.93 7.78 16.86
C LYS A 62 8.04 6.95 17.52
N MET A 63 7.70 6.17 18.54
CA MET A 63 8.63 5.31 19.25
C MET A 63 8.57 3.84 18.78
N ALA A 64 7.56 3.43 18.03
CA ALA A 64 7.36 2.03 17.62
C ALA A 64 8.58 1.46 16.86
N LEU A 65 9.07 2.16 15.85
CA LEU A 65 10.25 1.72 15.10
C LEU A 65 11.50 1.63 15.99
N ASN A 66 11.67 2.58 16.91
CA ASN A 66 12.77 2.55 17.87
C ASN A 66 12.67 1.33 18.79
N TYR A 67 11.47 1.04 19.33
CA TYR A 67 11.25 -0.15 20.16
C TYR A 67 11.44 -1.45 19.40
N ILE A 68 10.93 -1.55 18.16
CA ILE A 68 11.13 -2.73 17.31
C ILE A 68 12.61 -2.94 17.02
N TRP A 69 13.33 -1.88 16.66
CA TRP A 69 14.76 -1.96 16.36
C TRP A 69 15.57 -2.40 17.58
N VAL A 70 15.30 -1.82 18.75
CA VAL A 70 15.91 -2.23 20.02
C VAL A 70 15.51 -3.66 20.39
N ALA A 71 14.24 -4.03 20.21
CA ALA A 71 13.74 -5.37 20.49
C ALA A 71 14.46 -6.45 19.65
N PHE A 72 14.79 -6.19 18.40
CA PHE A 72 15.56 -7.14 17.60
C PHE A 72 16.90 -7.48 18.26
N PHE A 73 17.65 -6.51 18.74
CA PHE A 73 18.92 -6.76 19.41
C PHE A 73 18.75 -7.43 20.78
N LEU A 74 17.77 -6.98 21.57
CA LEU A 74 17.54 -7.57 22.90
C LEU A 74 17.07 -9.02 22.79
N ILE A 75 16.17 -9.34 21.89
CA ILE A 75 15.70 -10.71 21.67
C ILE A 75 16.84 -11.57 21.11
N THR A 76 17.61 -11.07 20.13
CA THR A 76 18.83 -11.74 19.63
C THR A 76 19.76 -12.11 20.76
N PHE A 77 20.06 -11.17 21.66
CA PHE A 77 20.93 -11.40 22.80
C PHE A 77 20.37 -12.44 23.79
N LEU A 78 19.07 -12.35 24.11
CA LEU A 78 18.40 -13.31 25.00
C LEU A 78 18.38 -14.72 24.39
N VAL A 79 18.08 -14.86 23.11
CA VAL A 79 18.09 -16.16 22.41
C VAL A 79 19.49 -16.74 22.42
N ALA A 80 20.52 -15.94 22.13
CA ALA A 80 21.91 -16.38 22.18
C ALA A 80 22.33 -16.85 23.58
N LEU A 81 21.90 -16.16 24.66
CA LEU A 81 22.12 -16.60 26.03
C LEU A 81 21.44 -17.93 26.34
N ILE A 82 20.17 -18.09 25.93
CA ILE A 82 19.42 -19.32 26.15
C ILE A 82 20.06 -20.49 25.41
N ASP A 83 20.42 -20.30 24.13
CA ASP A 83 21.05 -21.34 23.33
C ASP A 83 22.40 -21.75 23.88
N THR A 84 23.21 -20.79 24.36
CA THR A 84 24.46 -21.07 25.03
C THR A 84 24.26 -21.84 26.34
N ALA A 85 23.24 -21.46 27.16
CA ALA A 85 23.01 -22.07 28.46
C ALA A 85 22.39 -23.49 28.35
N VAL A 86 21.49 -23.71 27.37
CA VAL A 86 20.74 -24.95 27.20
C VAL A 86 21.48 -25.94 26.30
N ASN A 87 22.03 -25.48 25.18
CA ASN A 87 22.63 -26.32 24.16
C ASN A 87 24.16 -26.27 24.17
N GLY A 88 24.80 -25.42 24.99
CA GLY A 88 26.25 -25.22 25.01
C GLY A 88 26.79 -24.59 23.73
N ASN A 89 25.95 -23.97 22.90
CA ASN A 89 26.34 -23.40 21.61
C ASN A 89 27.08 -22.08 21.80
N LEU A 90 28.42 -22.12 21.80
CA LEU A 90 29.25 -20.92 21.88
C LEU A 90 29.45 -20.25 20.52
N SER A 91 29.24 -20.96 19.39
CA SER A 91 29.43 -20.40 18.04
C SER A 91 28.38 -19.36 17.68
N ILE A 92 27.20 -19.40 18.31
CA ILE A 92 26.10 -18.45 18.05
C ILE A 92 26.53 -16.99 18.17
N TRP A 93 27.45 -16.68 19.09
CA TRP A 93 27.96 -15.31 19.26
C TRP A 93 28.77 -14.83 18.06
N SER A 94 29.64 -15.71 17.53
CA SER A 94 30.40 -15.41 16.31
C SER A 94 29.48 -15.34 15.09
N ASP A 95 28.45 -16.20 15.01
CA ASP A 95 27.50 -16.21 13.90
C ASP A 95 26.69 -14.93 13.83
N ILE A 96 26.20 -14.43 14.98
CA ILE A 96 25.48 -13.15 15.09
C ILE A 96 26.40 -11.98 14.70
N MET A 97 27.67 -11.96 15.18
CA MET A 97 28.58 -10.87 14.84
C MET A 97 28.98 -10.90 13.36
N ASN A 98 29.22 -12.08 12.80
CA ASN A 98 29.47 -12.24 11.37
C ASN A 98 28.27 -11.78 10.55
N ALA A 99 27.04 -12.13 10.97
CA ALA A 99 25.81 -11.66 10.34
C ALA A 99 25.70 -10.12 10.39
N ALA A 100 26.07 -9.49 11.50
CA ALA A 100 26.08 -8.03 11.64
C ALA A 100 27.02 -7.37 10.62
N PHE A 101 28.27 -7.86 10.51
CA PHE A 101 29.24 -7.33 9.57
C PHE A 101 28.87 -7.59 8.11
N ASN A 102 28.41 -8.80 7.79
CA ASN A 102 27.94 -9.15 6.45
C ASN A 102 26.72 -8.31 6.02
N SER A 103 25.73 -8.17 6.91
CA SER A 103 24.54 -7.35 6.63
C SER A 103 24.90 -5.87 6.45
N SER A 104 25.89 -5.36 7.18
CA SER A 104 26.39 -3.99 7.00
C SER A 104 27.03 -3.80 5.63
N GLY A 105 27.89 -4.76 5.20
CA GLY A 105 28.48 -4.77 3.86
C GLY A 105 27.44 -4.84 2.75
N GLN A 106 26.50 -5.78 2.84
CA GLN A 106 25.38 -5.93 1.91
C GLN A 106 24.52 -4.66 1.80
N ALA A 107 24.20 -4.02 2.94
CA ALA A 107 23.43 -2.77 2.95
C ALA A 107 24.13 -1.67 2.16
N PHE A 108 25.44 -1.56 2.29
CA PHE A 108 26.25 -0.60 1.55
C PHE A 108 26.31 -0.94 0.05
N GLU A 109 26.58 -2.19 -0.31
CA GLU A 109 26.63 -2.65 -1.70
C GLU A 109 25.31 -2.42 -2.43
N ILE A 110 24.17 -2.79 -1.80
CA ILE A 110 22.83 -2.55 -2.34
C ILE A 110 22.60 -1.05 -2.56
N SER A 111 22.98 -0.21 -1.61
CA SER A 111 22.78 1.25 -1.73
C SER A 111 23.62 1.85 -2.86
N ILE A 112 24.85 1.41 -3.02
CA ILE A 112 25.72 1.86 -4.13
C ILE A 112 25.16 1.35 -5.47
N GLY A 113 24.75 0.07 -5.55
CA GLY A 113 24.15 -0.48 -6.76
C GLY A 113 22.88 0.21 -7.19
N LEU A 114 22.08 0.68 -6.23
CA LEU A 114 20.88 1.47 -6.50
C LEU A 114 21.19 2.86 -7.08
N THR A 115 22.40 3.39 -6.89
CA THR A 115 22.75 4.77 -7.29
C THR A 115 22.53 5.02 -8.79
N GLY A 116 22.95 4.09 -9.65
CA GLY A 116 22.78 4.22 -11.10
C GLY A 116 21.30 4.21 -11.50
N ILE A 117 20.53 3.27 -10.94
CA ILE A 117 19.10 3.11 -11.28
C ILE A 117 18.28 4.30 -10.73
N LEU A 118 18.56 4.76 -9.51
CA LEU A 118 17.94 5.95 -8.93
C LEU A 118 18.26 7.20 -9.76
N SER A 119 19.52 7.38 -10.17
CA SER A 119 19.92 8.50 -11.01
C SER A 119 19.22 8.48 -12.36
N LEU A 120 19.12 7.32 -13.01
CA LEU A 120 18.37 7.16 -14.27
C LEU A 120 16.93 7.59 -14.12
N TRP A 121 16.22 7.00 -13.16
CA TRP A 121 14.78 7.24 -13.02
C TRP A 121 14.47 8.65 -12.52
N MET A 122 15.21 9.18 -11.55
CA MET A 122 15.00 10.55 -11.07
C MET A 122 15.36 11.58 -12.14
N GLY A 123 16.35 11.30 -13.00
CA GLY A 123 16.63 12.10 -14.18
C GLY A 123 15.45 12.14 -15.16
N LEU A 124 14.91 10.98 -15.53
CA LEU A 124 13.73 10.88 -16.39
C LEU A 124 12.50 11.55 -15.78
N MET A 125 12.25 11.32 -14.49
CA MET A 125 11.15 11.94 -13.75
C MET A 125 11.24 13.46 -13.76
N LYS A 126 12.44 14.04 -13.63
CA LYS A 126 12.66 15.48 -13.69
C LYS A 126 12.30 16.08 -15.06
N ILE A 127 12.56 15.33 -16.13
CA ILE A 127 12.11 15.70 -17.47
C ILE A 127 10.58 15.72 -17.54
N GLY A 128 9.92 14.66 -17.06
CA GLY A 128 8.46 14.55 -17.04
C GLY A 128 7.79 15.66 -16.20
N GLU A 129 8.37 15.96 -15.02
CA GLU A 129 7.94 17.07 -14.15
C GLU A 129 7.97 18.41 -14.91
N ARG A 130 9.13 18.77 -15.49
CA ARG A 130 9.29 20.01 -16.28
C ARG A 130 8.48 19.98 -17.58
N GLY A 131 8.27 18.81 -18.16
CA GLY A 131 7.43 18.58 -19.32
C GLY A 131 5.94 18.77 -19.07
N GLY A 132 5.52 18.89 -17.80
CA GLY A 132 4.12 19.14 -17.42
C GLY A 132 3.25 17.89 -17.35
N ILE A 133 3.86 16.72 -17.21
CA ILE A 133 3.13 15.44 -17.10
C ILE A 133 2.28 15.39 -15.82
N ILE A 134 2.82 15.90 -14.69
CA ILE A 134 2.07 15.96 -13.43
C ILE A 134 0.78 16.78 -13.60
N GLN A 135 0.87 17.93 -14.28
CA GLN A 135 -0.27 18.80 -14.56
C GLN A 135 -1.30 18.13 -15.49
N PHE A 136 -0.84 17.34 -16.46
CA PHE A 136 -1.71 16.59 -17.35
C PHE A 136 -2.52 15.54 -16.57
N PHE A 137 -1.84 14.71 -15.77
CA PHE A 137 -2.50 13.72 -14.91
C PHE A 137 -3.42 14.38 -13.88
N GLY A 138 -3.01 15.49 -13.26
CA GLY A 138 -3.83 16.25 -12.33
C GLY A 138 -5.16 16.70 -12.94
N ARG A 139 -5.16 17.15 -14.21
CA ARG A 139 -6.39 17.50 -14.92
C ARG A 139 -7.25 16.28 -15.22
N LEU A 140 -6.63 15.15 -15.58
CA LEU A 140 -7.33 13.91 -15.89
C LEU A 140 -8.09 13.35 -14.67
N ILE A 141 -7.49 13.40 -13.49
CA ILE A 141 -8.10 12.89 -12.25
C ILE A 141 -8.98 13.91 -11.52
N SER A 142 -8.91 15.20 -11.89
CA SER A 142 -9.66 16.30 -11.28
C SER A 142 -11.16 16.04 -11.12
N PRO A 143 -11.90 15.51 -12.14
CA PRO A 143 -13.34 15.26 -12.02
C PRO A 143 -13.71 14.28 -10.90
N LEU A 144 -12.86 13.29 -10.63
CA LEU A 144 -13.02 12.35 -9.53
C LEU A 144 -12.76 13.03 -8.18
N PHE A 145 -11.60 13.67 -8.07
CA PHE A 145 -11.14 14.19 -6.79
C PHE A 145 -11.99 15.36 -6.27
N THR A 146 -12.57 16.17 -7.16
CA THR A 146 -13.53 17.23 -6.76
C THR A 146 -14.73 16.65 -5.99
N ARG A 147 -15.10 15.41 -6.27
CA ARG A 147 -16.22 14.70 -5.61
C ARG A 147 -15.81 14.03 -4.31
N LEU A 148 -14.57 13.59 -4.20
CA LEU A 148 -14.02 12.99 -2.98
C LEU A 148 -13.77 14.04 -1.88
N PHE A 149 -13.73 15.33 -2.23
CA PHE A 149 -13.48 16.44 -1.31
C PHE A 149 -14.63 17.47 -1.26
N PRO A 150 -15.85 17.04 -0.94
CA PRO A 150 -17.03 17.94 -1.01
C PRO A 150 -16.95 19.13 -0.04
N GLY A 151 -16.15 19.02 1.03
CA GLY A 151 -15.91 20.10 1.98
C GLY A 151 -14.90 21.16 1.54
N VAL A 152 -14.28 21.00 0.34
CA VAL A 152 -13.32 21.96 -0.21
C VAL A 152 -14.00 22.74 -1.34
N PRO A 153 -14.02 24.08 -1.29
CA PRO A 153 -14.57 24.89 -2.38
C PRO A 153 -13.88 24.62 -3.72
N LYS A 154 -14.64 24.60 -4.81
CA LYS A 154 -14.13 24.19 -6.14
C LYS A 154 -12.96 25.03 -6.63
N ASP A 155 -12.93 26.31 -6.28
CA ASP A 155 -11.89 27.25 -6.69
C ASP A 155 -10.73 27.35 -5.66
N HIS A 156 -10.77 26.56 -4.58
CA HIS A 156 -9.74 26.62 -3.56
C HIS A 156 -8.45 25.93 -4.02
N PRO A 157 -7.26 26.55 -3.81
CA PRO A 157 -5.98 26.02 -4.27
C PRO A 157 -5.65 24.60 -3.74
N ALA A 158 -6.21 24.22 -2.59
CA ALA A 158 -6.02 22.89 -2.00
C ALA A 158 -6.37 21.75 -2.99
N LEU A 159 -7.41 21.91 -3.81
CA LEU A 159 -7.74 20.90 -4.82
C LEU A 159 -6.61 20.74 -5.84
N GLY A 160 -6.04 21.85 -6.28
CA GLY A 160 -4.90 21.84 -7.21
C GLY A 160 -3.68 21.13 -6.61
N SER A 161 -3.34 21.43 -5.37
CA SER A 161 -2.21 20.80 -4.66
C SER A 161 -2.46 19.30 -4.39
N ILE A 162 -3.70 18.90 -4.03
CA ILE A 162 -4.11 17.50 -3.90
C ILE A 162 -3.93 16.77 -5.24
N PHE A 163 -4.43 17.34 -6.35
CA PHE A 163 -4.33 16.69 -7.66
C PHE A 163 -2.88 16.50 -8.09
N MET A 164 -2.05 17.50 -7.84
CA MET A 164 -0.62 17.44 -8.15
C MET A 164 0.10 16.38 -7.31
N ASN A 165 -0.19 16.33 -6.01
CA ASN A 165 0.38 15.31 -5.12
C ASN A 165 -0.05 13.90 -5.54
N MET A 166 -1.34 13.67 -5.77
CA MET A 166 -1.85 12.37 -6.23
C MET A 166 -1.24 11.95 -7.56
N SER A 167 -1.12 12.89 -8.51
CA SER A 167 -0.48 12.63 -9.80
C SER A 167 0.99 12.25 -9.65
N ALA A 168 1.71 12.91 -8.73
CA ALA A 168 3.10 12.61 -8.45
C ALA A 168 3.24 11.20 -7.85
N ASN A 169 2.39 10.84 -6.88
CA ASN A 169 2.37 9.49 -6.28
C ASN A 169 2.05 8.41 -7.32
N MET A 170 1.02 8.62 -8.14
CA MET A 170 0.66 7.67 -9.21
C MET A 170 1.81 7.42 -10.18
N LEU A 171 2.64 8.40 -10.43
CA LEU A 171 3.81 8.31 -11.30
C LEU A 171 5.07 7.83 -10.57
N GLY A 172 5.02 7.56 -9.25
CA GLY A 172 6.17 7.17 -8.46
C GLY A 172 7.19 8.29 -8.22
N LEU A 173 6.71 9.56 -8.26
CA LEU A 173 7.54 10.77 -8.10
C LEU A 173 7.64 11.18 -6.61
N ASP A 174 8.14 10.30 -5.75
CA ASP A 174 8.16 10.46 -4.28
C ASP A 174 8.74 11.82 -3.84
N ASN A 175 9.81 12.28 -4.51
CA ASN A 175 10.46 13.56 -4.19
C ASN A 175 9.58 14.77 -4.50
N ALA A 176 8.73 14.70 -5.51
CA ALA A 176 7.77 15.76 -5.85
C ALA A 176 6.48 15.63 -5.03
N ALA A 177 6.08 14.41 -4.71
CA ALA A 177 4.84 14.12 -4.00
C ALA A 177 4.84 14.72 -2.59
N THR A 178 5.90 14.52 -1.80
CA THR A 178 5.95 15.00 -0.41
C THR A 178 5.79 16.52 -0.29
N PRO A 179 6.55 17.38 -1.00
CA PRO A 179 6.34 18.85 -0.94
C PRO A 179 4.94 19.28 -1.37
N LEU A 180 4.39 18.64 -2.42
CA LEU A 180 3.03 18.92 -2.89
C LEU A 180 1.97 18.52 -1.84
N GLY A 181 2.18 17.40 -1.16
CA GLY A 181 1.32 16.94 -0.07
C GLY A 181 1.37 17.86 1.15
N LEU A 182 2.55 18.35 1.52
CA LEU A 182 2.71 19.33 2.59
C LEU A 182 1.96 20.64 2.25
N LYS A 183 2.07 21.10 1.02
CA LYS A 183 1.34 22.27 0.53
C LYS A 183 -0.18 22.02 0.55
N ALA A 184 -0.64 20.88 0.07
CA ALA A 184 -2.06 20.50 0.14
C ALA A 184 -2.58 20.52 1.58
N MET A 185 -1.82 19.97 2.53
CA MET A 185 -2.19 19.98 3.95
C MET A 185 -2.25 21.39 4.54
N GLN A 186 -1.31 22.29 4.21
CA GLN A 186 -1.36 23.69 4.64
C GLN A 186 -2.59 24.40 4.10
N GLU A 187 -2.93 24.18 2.84
CA GLU A 187 -4.10 24.78 2.21
C GLU A 187 -5.42 24.18 2.78
N LEU A 188 -5.48 22.88 3.08
CA LEU A 188 -6.60 22.27 3.80
C LEU A 188 -6.72 22.82 5.23
N GLN A 189 -5.59 23.09 5.90
CA GLN A 189 -5.58 23.65 7.24
C GLN A 189 -6.09 25.11 7.27
N SER A 190 -5.98 25.85 6.18
CA SER A 190 -6.56 27.19 6.07
C SER A 190 -8.10 27.16 6.20
N LEU A 191 -8.74 26.11 5.66
CA LEU A 191 -10.19 25.87 5.73
C LEU A 191 -10.65 25.25 7.05
N ASN A 192 -9.71 24.74 7.86
CA ASN A 192 -10.02 24.02 9.08
C ASN A 192 -10.45 24.99 10.20
N LYS A 193 -11.63 24.80 10.77
CA LYS A 193 -12.14 25.58 11.90
C LYS A 193 -11.51 25.15 13.23
N GLU A 194 -11.27 23.86 13.40
CA GLU A 194 -10.65 23.26 14.60
C GLU A 194 -9.19 22.89 14.30
N LYS A 195 -8.26 23.81 14.55
CA LYS A 195 -6.86 23.69 14.11
C LYS A 195 -6.13 22.44 14.61
N ASP A 196 -6.52 21.85 15.74
CA ASP A 196 -5.93 20.65 16.32
C ASP A 196 -6.58 19.33 15.87
N THR A 197 -7.70 19.40 15.15
CA THR A 197 -8.52 18.25 14.76
C THR A 197 -8.55 18.08 13.24
N ALA A 198 -8.33 16.87 12.75
CA ALA A 198 -8.34 16.57 11.31
C ALA A 198 -9.73 16.76 10.70
N THR A 199 -9.82 17.40 9.52
CA THR A 199 -11.06 17.51 8.74
C THR A 199 -11.30 16.26 7.89
N ASP A 200 -12.53 16.05 7.41
CA ASP A 200 -12.85 14.92 6.53
C ASP A 200 -12.04 14.95 5.23
N ALA A 201 -11.77 16.12 4.69
CA ALA A 201 -10.90 16.29 3.52
C ALA A 201 -9.45 15.85 3.81
N MET A 202 -8.90 16.23 4.97
CA MET A 202 -7.56 15.76 5.38
C MET A 202 -7.51 14.25 5.53
N LEU A 203 -8.57 13.64 6.09
CA LEU A 203 -8.66 12.19 6.27
C LEU A 203 -8.69 11.45 4.92
N MET A 204 -9.51 11.92 3.98
CA MET A 204 -9.57 11.37 2.62
C MET A 204 -8.22 11.49 1.92
N PHE A 205 -7.61 12.68 1.96
CA PHE A 205 -6.29 12.92 1.38
C PHE A 205 -5.22 11.98 1.94
N LEU A 206 -5.26 11.75 3.23
CA LEU A 206 -4.30 10.92 3.94
C LEU A 206 -4.44 9.44 3.60
N VAL A 207 -5.67 8.90 3.58
CA VAL A 207 -5.91 7.50 3.23
C VAL A 207 -5.59 7.23 1.76
N LEU A 208 -5.87 8.16 0.85
CA LEU A 208 -5.48 8.04 -0.54
C LEU A 208 -3.95 8.00 -0.73
N ASN A 209 -3.21 8.79 0.07
CA ASN A 209 -1.74 8.73 0.06
C ASN A 209 -1.22 7.41 0.65
N SER A 210 -1.80 6.96 1.77
CA SER A 210 -1.34 5.74 2.45
C SER A 210 -1.69 4.47 1.64
N SER A 211 -2.84 4.41 0.98
CA SER A 211 -3.18 3.32 0.07
C SER A 211 -2.30 3.29 -1.19
N GLY A 212 -1.66 4.42 -1.53
CA GLY A 212 -0.49 4.52 -2.38
C GLY A 212 -0.69 4.05 -3.82
N LEU A 213 -1.80 4.44 -4.51
CA LEU A 213 -1.98 4.06 -5.92
C LEU A 213 -0.74 4.45 -6.74
N CYS A 214 0.05 3.47 -7.12
CA CYS A 214 1.26 3.62 -7.89
C CYS A 214 1.12 2.90 -9.25
N LEU A 215 1.15 3.67 -10.34
CA LEU A 215 1.11 3.12 -11.69
C LEU A 215 2.47 2.59 -12.15
N VAL A 216 3.54 3.05 -11.55
CA VAL A 216 4.91 2.69 -11.95
C VAL A 216 5.76 2.39 -10.70
N PRO A 217 5.74 1.13 -10.18
CA PRO A 217 6.39 0.76 -8.92
C PRO A 217 7.91 0.57 -9.08
N ILE A 218 8.59 1.60 -9.57
CA ILE A 218 10.03 1.58 -9.89
C ILE A 218 10.87 1.18 -8.68
N GLY A 219 10.54 1.71 -7.50
CA GLY A 219 11.28 1.45 -6.27
C GLY A 219 11.44 -0.05 -5.98
N VAL A 220 10.37 -0.84 -6.10
CA VAL A 220 10.43 -2.28 -5.87
C VAL A 220 11.27 -2.99 -6.93
N MET A 221 11.06 -2.65 -8.21
CA MET A 221 11.80 -3.25 -9.32
C MET A 221 13.30 -2.98 -9.23
N MET A 222 13.71 -1.80 -8.76
CA MET A 222 15.12 -1.46 -8.52
C MET A 222 15.77 -2.38 -7.48
N TYR A 223 15.10 -2.60 -6.34
CA TYR A 223 15.60 -3.52 -5.32
C TYR A 223 15.66 -4.97 -5.82
N ARG A 224 14.67 -5.43 -6.59
CA ARG A 224 14.68 -6.74 -7.20
C ARG A 224 15.87 -6.92 -8.15
N ALA A 225 16.11 -5.93 -9.01
CA ALA A 225 17.27 -5.93 -9.92
C ALA A 225 18.59 -6.02 -9.13
N GLN A 226 18.70 -5.27 -8.03
CA GLN A 226 19.90 -5.26 -7.19
C GLN A 226 20.08 -6.57 -6.39
N CYS A 227 18.97 -7.25 -6.04
CA CYS A 227 19.01 -8.57 -5.40
C CYS A 227 19.15 -9.73 -6.41
N GLY A 228 19.45 -9.45 -7.67
CA GLY A 228 19.77 -10.47 -8.68
C GLY A 228 18.55 -11.17 -9.29
N ALA A 229 17.37 -10.55 -9.30
CA ALA A 229 16.21 -11.09 -9.99
C ALA A 229 16.49 -11.21 -11.50
N ALA A 230 16.17 -12.37 -12.08
CA ALA A 230 16.32 -12.61 -13.53
C ALA A 230 15.37 -11.70 -14.33
N ASN A 231 14.16 -11.43 -13.79
CA ASN A 231 13.20 -10.51 -14.36
C ASN A 231 12.65 -9.55 -13.29
N PRO A 232 13.30 -8.40 -13.04
CA PRO A 232 12.88 -7.47 -12.00
C PRO A 232 11.46 -6.89 -12.20
N THR A 233 10.94 -6.92 -13.42
CA THR A 233 9.65 -6.31 -13.79
C THR A 233 8.46 -7.26 -13.71
N ASP A 234 8.65 -8.55 -13.41
CA ASP A 234 7.58 -9.55 -13.35
C ASP A 234 6.50 -9.23 -12.29
N VAL A 235 6.88 -8.56 -11.20
CA VAL A 235 5.98 -8.10 -10.13
C VAL A 235 5.18 -6.84 -10.48
N PHE A 236 5.39 -6.25 -11.65
CA PHE A 236 4.76 -4.97 -12.04
C PHE A 236 3.23 -5.07 -12.06
N VAL A 237 2.67 -6.02 -12.82
CA VAL A 237 1.22 -6.20 -12.93
C VAL A 237 0.61 -6.62 -11.59
N PRO A 238 1.17 -7.60 -10.85
CA PRO A 238 0.75 -7.91 -9.49
C PRO A 238 0.67 -6.70 -8.56
N ILE A 239 1.69 -5.87 -8.51
CA ILE A 239 1.70 -4.66 -7.68
C ILE A 239 0.62 -3.67 -8.13
N LEU A 240 0.46 -3.45 -9.44
CA LEU A 240 -0.56 -2.55 -9.98
C LEU A 240 -1.98 -2.98 -9.56
N ILE A 241 -2.27 -4.27 -9.59
CA ILE A 241 -3.55 -4.81 -9.13
C ILE A 241 -3.69 -4.60 -7.61
N ALA A 242 -2.70 -5.00 -6.81
CA ALA A 242 -2.75 -4.93 -5.36
C ALA A 242 -2.93 -3.48 -4.86
N THR A 243 -2.16 -2.52 -5.39
CA THR A 243 -2.28 -1.09 -5.01
C THR A 243 -3.60 -0.47 -5.46
N THR A 244 -4.13 -0.91 -6.61
CA THR A 244 -5.46 -0.47 -7.07
C THR A 244 -6.56 -0.97 -6.14
N VAL A 245 -6.50 -2.24 -5.71
CA VAL A 245 -7.45 -2.82 -4.75
C VAL A 245 -7.37 -2.10 -3.40
N ALA A 246 -6.16 -1.88 -2.87
CA ALA A 246 -5.94 -1.15 -1.62
C ALA A 246 -6.57 0.25 -1.67
N THR A 247 -6.31 0.99 -2.74
CA THR A 247 -6.84 2.36 -2.94
C THR A 247 -8.35 2.37 -3.10
N LEU A 248 -8.91 1.47 -3.91
CA LEU A 248 -10.36 1.34 -4.07
C LEU A 248 -11.05 1.09 -2.75
N VAL A 249 -10.58 0.11 -1.98
CA VAL A 249 -11.20 -0.28 -0.71
C VAL A 249 -11.04 0.83 0.33
N GLY A 250 -9.85 1.42 0.47
CA GLY A 250 -9.61 2.55 1.38
C GLY A 250 -10.50 3.76 1.06
N MET A 251 -10.57 4.14 -0.22
CA MET A 251 -11.42 5.21 -0.71
C MET A 251 -12.90 4.93 -0.48
N MET A 252 -13.40 3.74 -0.84
CA MET A 252 -14.80 3.35 -0.63
C MET A 252 -15.16 3.35 0.85
N ALA A 253 -14.33 2.79 1.72
CA ALA A 253 -14.55 2.77 3.15
C ALA A 253 -14.72 4.18 3.72
N LEU A 254 -13.92 5.15 3.26
CA LEU A 254 -14.06 6.56 3.64
C LEU A 254 -15.27 7.22 3.01
N CYS A 255 -15.61 6.95 1.75
CA CYS A 255 -16.83 7.46 1.13
C CYS A 255 -18.07 7.06 1.95
N PHE A 256 -18.16 5.81 2.40
CA PHE A 256 -19.22 5.35 3.29
C PHE A 256 -19.17 6.03 4.65
N LYS A 257 -18.00 6.16 5.26
CA LYS A 257 -17.85 6.78 6.58
C LYS A 257 -18.21 8.25 6.59
N GLN A 258 -17.78 8.98 5.57
CA GLN A 258 -18.01 10.42 5.42
C GLN A 258 -19.36 10.74 4.75
N ARG A 259 -20.14 9.70 4.37
CA ARG A 259 -21.42 9.83 3.65
C ARG A 259 -21.30 10.67 2.39
N ILE A 260 -20.20 10.49 1.64
CA ILE A 260 -20.00 11.17 0.37
C ILE A 260 -21.06 10.69 -0.62
N HIS A 261 -21.72 11.63 -1.27
CA HIS A 261 -22.76 11.31 -2.24
C HIS A 261 -22.15 10.61 -3.47
N MET A 262 -22.61 9.38 -3.73
CA MET A 262 -22.16 8.56 -4.86
C MET A 262 -22.87 9.02 -6.14
N ASP A 263 -22.37 10.09 -6.74
CA ASP A 263 -22.91 10.57 -8.03
C ASP A 263 -22.50 9.66 -9.19
N ARG A 264 -23.10 9.90 -10.37
CA ARG A 264 -22.84 9.07 -11.57
C ARG A 264 -21.38 9.05 -11.99
N VAL A 265 -20.64 10.12 -11.75
CA VAL A 265 -19.22 10.23 -12.16
C VAL A 265 -18.35 9.43 -11.20
N LEU A 266 -18.56 9.54 -9.89
CA LEU A 266 -17.84 8.75 -8.90
C LEU A 266 -18.13 7.25 -9.09
N LEU A 267 -19.41 6.89 -9.31
CA LEU A 267 -19.81 5.52 -9.59
C LEU A 267 -19.19 4.99 -10.88
N ALA A 268 -19.21 5.76 -11.97
CA ALA A 268 -18.61 5.37 -13.25
C ALA A 268 -17.10 5.17 -13.13
N PHE A 269 -16.41 6.01 -12.33
CA PHE A 269 -14.98 5.85 -12.07
C PHE A 269 -14.69 4.57 -11.28
N LEU A 270 -15.43 4.32 -10.19
CA LEU A 270 -15.29 3.11 -9.39
C LEU A 270 -15.54 1.85 -10.22
N LEU A 271 -16.64 1.83 -10.98
CA LEU A 271 -16.97 0.72 -11.85
C LEU A 271 -15.93 0.55 -12.98
N GLY A 272 -15.42 1.66 -13.55
CA GLY A 272 -14.36 1.65 -14.55
C GLY A 272 -13.07 1.04 -14.01
N LEU A 273 -12.69 1.38 -12.77
CA LEU A 273 -11.49 0.84 -12.15
C LEU A 273 -11.66 -0.64 -11.77
N ILE A 274 -12.83 -1.04 -11.28
CA ILE A 274 -13.17 -2.45 -11.01
C ILE A 274 -13.17 -3.25 -12.33
N ALA A 275 -13.77 -2.69 -13.38
CA ALA A 275 -13.79 -3.32 -14.71
C ALA A 275 -12.39 -3.44 -15.31
N PHE A 276 -11.54 -2.43 -15.11
CA PHE A 276 -10.13 -2.48 -15.52
C PHE A 276 -9.39 -3.63 -14.83
N VAL A 277 -9.42 -3.67 -13.50
CA VAL A 277 -8.79 -4.77 -12.75
C VAL A 277 -9.38 -6.12 -13.14
N GLY A 278 -10.71 -6.21 -13.22
CA GLY A 278 -11.41 -7.43 -13.65
C GLY A 278 -11.02 -7.88 -15.05
N SER A 279 -10.87 -6.96 -16.01
CA SER A 279 -10.44 -7.28 -17.37
C SER A 279 -8.99 -7.76 -17.43
N VAL A 280 -8.09 -7.15 -16.63
CA VAL A 280 -6.70 -7.59 -16.51
C VAL A 280 -6.64 -9.00 -15.93
N VAL A 281 -7.32 -9.25 -14.81
CA VAL A 281 -7.37 -10.58 -14.17
C VAL A 281 -8.00 -11.60 -15.14
N TYR A 282 -9.12 -11.25 -15.79
CA TYR A 282 -9.78 -12.12 -16.76
C TYR A 282 -8.87 -12.48 -17.94
N PHE A 283 -8.13 -11.49 -18.49
CA PHE A 283 -7.17 -11.74 -19.56
C PHE A 283 -6.10 -12.73 -19.15
N PHE A 284 -5.47 -12.51 -17.99
CA PHE A 284 -4.42 -13.40 -17.50
C PHE A 284 -4.94 -14.78 -17.07
N ALA A 285 -6.19 -14.89 -16.61
CA ALA A 285 -6.81 -16.17 -16.26
C ALA A 285 -7.04 -17.12 -17.46
N GLN A 286 -6.97 -16.62 -18.70
CA GLN A 286 -7.06 -17.44 -19.91
C GLN A 286 -5.70 -18.03 -20.34
N LEU A 287 -4.60 -17.63 -19.70
CA LEU A 287 -3.25 -17.95 -20.12
C LEU A 287 -2.64 -19.06 -19.25
N SER A 288 -1.71 -19.80 -19.81
CA SER A 288 -0.83 -20.70 -19.05
C SER A 288 0.16 -19.90 -18.19
N GLN A 289 0.75 -20.54 -17.16
CA GLN A 289 1.73 -19.88 -16.29
C GLN A 289 2.93 -19.29 -17.04
N GLU A 290 3.43 -19.98 -18.06
CA GLU A 290 4.50 -19.46 -18.92
C GLU A 290 4.06 -18.22 -19.71
N GLU A 291 2.85 -18.24 -20.24
CA GLU A 291 2.28 -17.10 -20.96
C GLU A 291 2.00 -15.92 -20.03
N ILE A 292 1.52 -16.16 -18.81
CA ILE A 292 1.33 -15.12 -17.79
C ILE A 292 2.64 -14.37 -17.55
N GLN A 293 3.73 -15.10 -17.31
CA GLN A 293 5.06 -14.50 -17.08
C GLN A 293 5.54 -13.72 -18.32
N LYS A 294 5.38 -14.29 -19.52
CA LYS A 294 5.78 -13.66 -20.78
C LYS A 294 5.01 -12.36 -21.05
N TYR A 295 3.68 -12.40 -20.98
CA TYR A 295 2.85 -11.22 -21.25
C TYR A 295 2.94 -10.18 -20.14
N SER A 296 3.00 -10.57 -18.86
CA SER A 296 3.20 -9.64 -17.74
C SER A 296 4.49 -8.85 -17.92
N SER A 297 5.59 -9.54 -18.22
CA SER A 297 6.88 -8.90 -18.47
C SER A 297 6.87 -8.01 -19.71
N PHE A 298 6.22 -8.45 -20.77
CA PHE A 298 6.06 -7.64 -21.99
C PHE A 298 5.31 -6.34 -21.69
N PHE A 299 4.14 -6.41 -21.03
CA PHE A 299 3.35 -5.23 -20.69
C PHE A 299 4.11 -4.29 -19.76
N ALA A 300 4.81 -4.83 -18.75
CA ALA A 300 5.63 -4.03 -17.84
C ALA A 300 6.71 -3.26 -18.59
N ASN A 301 7.53 -3.94 -19.40
CA ASN A 301 8.63 -3.33 -20.14
C ASN A 301 8.14 -2.37 -21.22
N PHE A 302 7.05 -2.71 -21.94
CA PHE A 302 6.42 -1.84 -22.91
C PHE A 302 5.91 -0.55 -22.26
N LEU A 303 5.23 -0.65 -21.11
CA LEU A 303 4.70 0.50 -20.39
C LEU A 303 5.84 1.37 -19.84
N LEU A 304 6.89 0.78 -19.25
CA LEU A 304 8.05 1.52 -18.76
C LEU A 304 8.74 2.29 -19.89
N LEU A 305 8.97 1.67 -21.04
CA LEU A 305 9.55 2.35 -22.19
C LEU A 305 8.63 3.45 -22.71
N THR A 306 7.32 3.21 -22.74
CA THR A 306 6.33 4.22 -23.13
C THR A 306 6.35 5.43 -22.20
N VAL A 307 6.48 5.22 -20.87
CA VAL A 307 6.64 6.30 -19.89
C VAL A 307 7.90 7.11 -20.18
N ILE A 308 9.03 6.45 -20.41
CA ILE A 308 10.30 7.12 -20.76
C ILE A 308 10.13 8.00 -22.00
N VAL A 309 9.62 7.43 -23.10
CA VAL A 309 9.40 8.16 -24.35
C VAL A 309 8.42 9.33 -24.15
N THR A 310 7.35 9.12 -23.41
CA THR A 310 6.36 10.17 -23.10
C THR A 310 6.99 11.33 -22.33
N PHE A 311 7.84 11.05 -21.33
CA PHE A 311 8.54 12.09 -20.59
C PHE A 311 9.50 12.89 -21.49
N LEU A 312 10.26 12.22 -22.34
CA LEU A 312 11.16 12.86 -23.30
C LEU A 312 10.38 13.75 -24.29
N LEU A 313 9.32 13.24 -24.89
CA LEU A 313 8.48 13.98 -25.84
C LEU A 313 7.80 15.19 -25.16
N ALA A 314 7.30 15.02 -23.93
CA ALA A 314 6.72 16.12 -23.16
C ALA A 314 7.76 17.22 -22.88
N GLY A 315 8.98 16.85 -22.50
CA GLY A 315 10.10 17.78 -22.30
C GLY A 315 10.42 18.55 -23.58
N VAL A 316 10.60 17.84 -24.71
CA VAL A 316 10.88 18.46 -26.02
C VAL A 316 9.75 19.42 -26.43
N ARG A 317 8.48 18.98 -26.30
CA ARG A 317 7.31 19.80 -26.65
C ARG A 317 7.26 21.09 -25.83
N LYS A 318 7.68 21.06 -24.56
CA LYS A 318 7.74 22.22 -23.66
C LYS A 318 9.03 23.03 -23.82
N LYS A 319 9.89 22.66 -24.76
CA LYS A 319 11.21 23.30 -25.00
C LYS A 319 12.10 23.28 -23.75
N VAL A 320 11.98 22.24 -22.93
CA VAL A 320 12.87 21.99 -21.79
C VAL A 320 14.23 21.54 -22.34
N ASN A 321 15.33 22.03 -21.78
CA ASN A 321 16.62 21.40 -22.01
C ASN A 321 16.62 20.02 -21.32
N VAL A 322 16.32 18.98 -22.12
CA VAL A 322 16.08 17.62 -21.64
C VAL A 322 17.32 17.04 -20.94
N TYR A 323 18.50 17.30 -21.51
CA TYR A 323 19.76 16.80 -20.94
C TYR A 323 20.08 17.44 -19.59
N ASP A 324 19.96 18.77 -19.47
CA ASP A 324 20.22 19.45 -18.20
C ASP A 324 19.20 19.08 -17.12
N ALA A 325 17.93 18.92 -17.51
CA ALA A 325 16.88 18.45 -16.60
C ALA A 325 17.17 17.01 -16.11
N PHE A 326 17.64 16.14 -17.01
CA PHE A 326 18.07 14.80 -16.64
C PHE A 326 19.22 14.84 -15.62
N ILE A 327 20.27 15.61 -15.90
CA ILE A 327 21.45 15.69 -15.01
C ILE A 327 21.07 16.23 -13.63
N GLU A 328 20.15 17.23 -13.57
CA GLU A 328 19.64 17.75 -12.30
C GLU A 328 18.94 16.65 -11.49
N GLY A 329 17.99 15.93 -12.09
CA GLY A 329 17.30 14.83 -11.44
C GLY A 329 18.23 13.67 -11.07
N ALA A 330 19.22 13.36 -11.92
CA ALA A 330 20.22 12.31 -11.65
C ALA A 330 21.07 12.65 -10.41
N LYS A 331 21.45 13.92 -10.23
CA LYS A 331 22.13 14.38 -9.00
C LYS A 331 21.29 14.17 -7.75
N ASP A 332 19.98 14.38 -7.84
CA ASP A 332 19.06 14.12 -6.73
C ASP A 332 18.93 12.61 -6.47
N GLY A 333 18.97 11.78 -7.51
CA GLY A 333 19.03 10.31 -7.39
C GLY A 333 20.27 9.84 -6.64
N PHE A 334 21.42 10.40 -6.97
CA PHE A 334 22.69 10.11 -6.25
C PHE A 334 22.59 10.47 -4.76
N LYS A 335 22.09 11.69 -4.45
CA LYS A 335 21.89 12.12 -3.06
C LYS A 335 20.96 11.17 -2.29
N THR A 336 19.88 10.74 -2.94
CA THR A 336 18.90 9.81 -2.36
C THR A 336 19.56 8.48 -2.04
N ALA A 337 20.37 7.93 -2.95
CA ALA A 337 21.10 6.69 -2.71
C ALA A 337 22.03 6.78 -1.49
N VAL A 338 22.77 7.88 -1.37
CA VAL A 338 23.65 8.11 -0.20
C VAL A 338 22.84 8.24 1.09
N MET A 339 21.71 8.96 1.06
CA MET A 339 20.85 9.11 2.24
C MET A 339 20.20 7.80 2.71
N ILE A 340 20.02 6.83 1.83
CA ILE A 340 19.41 5.54 2.17
C ILE A 340 20.39 4.64 2.94
N ILE A 341 21.70 4.78 2.75
CA ILE A 341 22.75 3.91 3.35
C ILE A 341 22.55 3.71 4.86
N PRO A 342 22.49 4.76 5.70
CA PRO A 342 22.37 4.57 7.14
C PRO A 342 21.09 3.82 7.55
N TYR A 343 19.99 4.04 6.83
CA TYR A 343 18.73 3.38 7.12
C TYR A 343 18.76 1.90 6.75
N LEU A 344 19.37 1.54 5.62
CA LEU A 344 19.54 0.14 5.22
C LEU A 344 20.52 -0.57 6.15
N VAL A 345 21.64 0.04 6.50
CA VAL A 345 22.58 -0.54 7.48
C VAL A 345 21.87 -0.80 8.81
N ALA A 346 21.18 0.18 9.36
CA ALA A 346 20.50 0.02 10.64
C ALA A 346 19.51 -1.15 10.62
N ILE A 347 18.67 -1.24 9.59
CA ILE A 347 17.61 -2.24 9.55
C ILE A 347 18.14 -3.62 9.17
N LEU A 348 19.01 -3.74 8.16
CA LEU A 348 19.54 -5.03 7.72
C LEU A 348 20.46 -5.65 8.79
N VAL A 349 21.26 -4.87 9.52
CA VAL A 349 22.05 -5.37 10.65
C VAL A 349 21.12 -5.92 11.74
N ALA A 350 20.10 -5.19 12.14
CA ALA A 350 19.16 -5.63 13.18
C ALA A 350 18.45 -6.94 12.77
N ILE A 351 17.96 -7.02 11.52
CA ILE A 351 17.30 -8.21 10.99
C ILE A 351 18.28 -9.36 10.82
N GLY A 352 19.49 -9.11 10.31
CA GLY A 352 20.53 -10.11 10.14
C GLY A 352 20.92 -10.76 11.45
N CYS A 353 21.14 -9.99 12.52
CA CYS A 353 21.36 -10.49 13.86
C CYS A 353 20.19 -11.32 14.38
N PHE A 354 18.96 -10.82 14.21
CA PHE A 354 17.73 -11.48 14.64
C PHE A 354 17.51 -12.81 13.89
N ARG A 355 17.85 -12.88 12.61
CA ARG A 355 17.82 -14.10 11.82
C ARG A 355 18.92 -15.09 12.23
N ALA A 356 20.15 -14.61 12.42
CA ALA A 356 21.29 -15.44 12.81
C ALA A 356 21.12 -16.09 14.18
N SER A 357 20.39 -15.44 15.09
CA SER A 357 20.03 -16.02 16.39
C SER A 357 18.97 -17.14 16.31
N GLY A 358 18.34 -17.36 15.16
CA GLY A 358 17.20 -18.27 14.99
C GLY A 358 15.84 -17.69 15.39
N ALA A 359 15.81 -16.51 16.01
CA ALA A 359 14.56 -15.89 16.50
C ALA A 359 13.56 -15.63 15.36
N MET A 360 14.02 -15.21 14.18
CA MET A 360 13.16 -15.01 13.01
C MET A 360 12.48 -16.30 12.57
N THR A 361 13.20 -17.41 12.55
CA THR A 361 12.67 -18.72 12.18
C THR A 361 11.55 -19.12 13.12
N VAL A 362 11.75 -18.99 14.44
CA VAL A 362 10.72 -19.30 15.44
C VAL A 362 9.45 -18.47 15.23
N VAL A 363 9.59 -17.16 14.98
CA VAL A 363 8.43 -16.28 14.73
C VAL A 363 7.70 -16.67 13.45
N VAL A 364 8.43 -16.90 12.35
CA VAL A 364 7.84 -17.29 11.06
C VAL A 364 7.17 -18.66 11.15
N ASP A 365 7.79 -19.66 11.80
CA ASP A 365 7.23 -20.99 11.96
C ASP A 365 5.98 -20.98 12.85
N TRP A 366 5.97 -20.17 13.92
CA TRP A 366 4.76 -19.97 14.71
C TRP A 366 3.62 -19.38 13.88
N MET A 367 3.90 -18.39 13.04
CA MET A 367 2.90 -17.81 12.13
C MET A 367 2.45 -18.82 11.06
N LYS A 368 3.38 -19.61 10.48
CA LYS A 368 3.04 -20.68 9.54
C LYS A 368 2.09 -21.69 10.17
N ASN A 369 2.45 -22.21 11.35
CA ASN A 369 1.61 -23.14 12.07
C ASN A 369 0.19 -22.59 12.35
N ALA A 370 0.08 -21.29 12.65
CA ALA A 370 -1.22 -20.65 12.85
C ALA A 370 -2.05 -20.58 11.56
N VAL A 371 -1.40 -20.30 10.41
CA VAL A 371 -2.04 -20.26 9.08
C VAL A 371 -2.45 -21.66 8.63
N ASP A 372 -1.58 -22.66 8.81
CA ASP A 372 -1.85 -24.08 8.52
C ASP A 372 -3.01 -24.62 9.37
N TRP A 373 -3.05 -24.24 10.66
CA TRP A 373 -4.17 -24.60 11.54
C TRP A 373 -5.50 -24.01 11.07
N MET A 374 -5.50 -22.84 10.42
CA MET A 374 -6.68 -22.26 9.79
C MET A 374 -7.05 -22.90 8.45
N GLY A 375 -6.24 -23.85 7.95
CA GLY A 375 -6.46 -24.56 6.69
C GLY A 375 -6.05 -23.78 5.43
N PHE A 376 -5.22 -22.76 5.58
CA PHE A 376 -4.66 -21.99 4.45
C PHE A 376 -3.21 -22.42 4.16
N ASP A 377 -2.80 -22.29 2.92
CA ASP A 377 -1.40 -22.44 2.54
C ASP A 377 -0.53 -21.37 3.22
N SER A 378 0.60 -21.79 3.78
CA SER A 378 1.50 -20.95 4.57
C SER A 378 2.79 -20.56 3.85
N GLU A 379 2.97 -20.88 2.57
CA GLU A 379 4.19 -20.57 1.83
C GLU A 379 4.52 -19.06 1.84
N TRP A 380 3.50 -18.21 1.68
CA TRP A 380 3.63 -16.75 1.69
C TRP A 380 4.05 -16.14 3.03
N VAL A 381 3.93 -16.88 4.13
CA VAL A 381 4.16 -16.36 5.50
C VAL A 381 5.60 -15.88 5.68
N GLY A 382 6.56 -16.46 4.94
CA GLY A 382 7.94 -15.97 4.92
C GLY A 382 8.07 -14.50 4.50
N ALA A 383 7.11 -13.96 3.74
CA ALA A 383 7.06 -12.56 3.32
C ALA A 383 6.35 -11.62 4.30
N LEU A 384 5.59 -12.17 5.28
CA LEU A 384 4.75 -11.40 6.21
C LEU A 384 5.50 -10.32 7.00
N PRO A 385 6.78 -10.49 7.41
CA PRO A 385 7.54 -9.42 8.05
C PRO A 385 7.58 -8.12 7.24
N THR A 386 7.63 -8.20 5.90
CA THR A 386 7.56 -7.03 5.00
C THR A 386 6.24 -6.28 5.15
N ALA A 387 5.12 -7.00 5.15
CA ALA A 387 3.79 -6.40 5.30
C ALA A 387 3.58 -5.78 6.70
N LEU A 388 4.04 -6.44 7.76
CA LEU A 388 3.94 -5.94 9.14
C LEU A 388 4.76 -4.67 9.36
N MET A 389 5.92 -4.57 8.71
CA MET A 389 6.78 -3.39 8.80
C MET A 389 6.29 -2.23 7.93
N LYS A 390 5.54 -2.49 6.87
CA LYS A 390 5.12 -1.49 5.88
C LYS A 390 4.39 -0.29 6.46
N PRO A 391 3.36 -0.44 7.30
CA PRO A 391 2.69 0.70 7.93
C PRO A 391 3.62 1.54 8.82
N LEU A 392 4.61 0.91 9.43
CA LEU A 392 5.49 1.49 10.45
C LEU A 392 6.64 2.28 9.83
N SER A 393 7.29 1.71 8.82
CA SER A 393 8.51 2.26 8.23
C SER A 393 8.72 1.78 6.79
N GLY A 394 8.73 2.72 5.84
CA GLY A 394 9.02 2.42 4.43
C GLY A 394 10.45 1.91 4.22
N SER A 395 11.45 2.46 4.91
CA SER A 395 12.83 1.94 4.86
C SER A 395 12.95 0.59 5.56
N GLY A 396 12.28 0.41 6.72
CA GLY A 396 12.23 -0.86 7.43
C GLY A 396 11.60 -1.97 6.59
N SER A 397 10.48 -1.71 5.94
CA SER A 397 9.82 -2.68 5.07
C SER A 397 10.66 -3.02 3.83
N ARG A 398 11.37 -2.04 3.25
CA ARG A 398 12.34 -2.30 2.17
C ARG A 398 13.48 -3.21 2.64
N GLY A 399 13.99 -2.98 3.85
CA GLY A 399 14.99 -3.85 4.46
C GLY A 399 14.47 -5.28 4.65
N MET A 400 13.23 -5.45 5.16
CA MET A 400 12.58 -6.77 5.28
C MET A 400 12.40 -7.45 3.91
N MET A 401 12.01 -6.71 2.88
CA MET A 401 11.90 -7.22 1.52
C MET A 401 13.25 -7.69 0.99
N VAL A 402 14.30 -6.90 1.18
CA VAL A 402 15.68 -7.25 0.78
C VAL A 402 16.17 -8.49 1.52
N ASP A 403 15.98 -8.53 2.84
CA ASP A 403 16.32 -9.70 3.66
C ASP A 403 15.59 -10.96 3.18
N CYS A 404 14.29 -10.83 2.90
CA CYS A 404 13.48 -11.91 2.35
C CYS A 404 14.02 -12.41 0.99
N MET A 405 14.34 -11.51 0.08
CA MET A 405 14.93 -11.85 -1.23
C MET A 405 16.32 -12.50 -1.09
N ASN A 406 17.15 -12.05 -0.16
CA ASN A 406 18.45 -12.63 0.11
C ASN A 406 18.34 -14.02 0.73
N ALA A 407 17.37 -14.25 1.62
CA ALA A 407 17.19 -15.50 2.33
C ALA A 407 16.52 -16.60 1.46
N PHE A 408 15.54 -16.24 0.65
CA PHE A 408 14.72 -17.18 -0.11
C PHE A 408 14.98 -17.12 -1.63
N GLY A 409 15.67 -16.09 -2.10
CA GLY A 409 15.87 -15.78 -3.52
C GLY A 409 14.88 -14.71 -4.03
N ALA A 410 15.37 -13.81 -4.88
CA ALA A 410 14.55 -12.72 -5.44
C ALA A 410 13.42 -13.23 -6.36
N ASP A 411 13.64 -14.36 -7.03
CA ASP A 411 12.67 -14.99 -7.95
C ASP A 411 11.88 -16.13 -7.30
N SER A 412 12.11 -16.43 -6.01
CA SER A 412 11.25 -17.36 -5.25
C SER A 412 9.84 -16.81 -5.09
N PHE A 413 8.87 -17.69 -4.83
CA PHE A 413 7.50 -17.27 -4.53
C PHE A 413 7.47 -16.27 -3.36
N VAL A 414 8.16 -16.59 -2.26
CA VAL A 414 8.24 -15.73 -1.07
C VAL A 414 8.88 -14.38 -1.38
N GLY A 415 9.95 -14.34 -2.18
CA GLY A 415 10.61 -13.10 -2.61
C GLY A 415 9.68 -12.22 -3.45
N ARG A 416 8.92 -12.81 -4.38
CA ARG A 416 7.92 -12.12 -5.20
C ARG A 416 6.73 -11.61 -4.37
N VAL A 417 6.22 -12.43 -3.44
CA VAL A 417 5.16 -12.00 -2.50
C VAL A 417 5.62 -10.81 -1.66
N SER A 418 6.85 -10.86 -1.12
CA SER A 418 7.44 -9.78 -0.35
C SER A 418 7.54 -8.48 -1.17
N ALA A 419 7.95 -8.58 -2.45
CA ALA A 419 7.99 -7.46 -3.38
C ALA A 419 6.59 -6.89 -3.67
N CYS A 420 5.59 -7.75 -3.86
CA CYS A 420 4.20 -7.34 -4.05
C CYS A 420 3.63 -6.64 -2.81
N MET A 421 3.88 -7.16 -1.60
CA MET A 421 3.49 -6.54 -0.34
C MET A 421 4.14 -5.16 -0.16
N GLN A 422 5.43 -5.03 -0.51
CA GLN A 422 6.14 -3.74 -0.45
C GLN A 422 5.53 -2.70 -1.38
N GLY A 423 5.07 -3.11 -2.56
CA GLY A 423 4.49 -2.23 -3.57
C GLY A 423 3.00 -1.95 -3.41
N ALA A 424 2.28 -2.73 -2.58
CA ALA A 424 0.82 -2.68 -2.50
C ALA A 424 0.26 -1.41 -1.86
N THR A 425 0.97 -0.81 -0.90
CA THR A 425 0.57 0.40 -0.16
C THR A 425 1.77 1.30 0.10
N ASP A 426 1.55 2.46 0.73
CA ASP A 426 2.62 3.32 1.24
C ASP A 426 2.71 3.25 2.77
N THR A 427 3.63 4.00 3.38
CA THR A 427 3.94 3.92 4.81
C THR A 427 2.97 4.78 5.63
N THR A 428 1.92 4.17 6.13
CA THR A 428 0.81 4.84 6.81
C THR A 428 1.26 5.79 7.92
N PHE A 429 2.08 5.32 8.87
CA PHE A 429 2.46 6.16 10.01
C PHE A 429 3.42 7.28 9.66
N TYR A 430 4.28 7.09 8.66
CA TYR A 430 5.12 8.18 8.14
C TYR A 430 4.26 9.29 7.53
N ILE A 431 3.30 8.94 6.68
CA ILE A 431 2.38 9.89 6.05
C ILE A 431 1.58 10.66 7.09
N LEU A 432 1.04 9.96 8.09
CA LEU A 432 0.33 10.57 9.22
C LEU A 432 1.21 11.57 9.98
N ALA A 433 2.43 11.17 10.33
CA ALA A 433 3.34 12.02 11.10
C ALA A 433 3.78 13.26 10.32
N VAL A 434 4.11 13.11 9.04
CA VAL A 434 4.60 14.19 8.18
C VAL A 434 3.47 15.17 7.87
N TYR A 435 2.32 14.69 7.42
CA TYR A 435 1.24 15.56 6.97
C TYR A 435 0.49 16.22 8.11
N PHE A 436 0.06 15.49 9.13
CA PHE A 436 -0.58 16.09 10.30
C PHE A 436 0.40 16.91 11.15
N GLY A 437 1.65 16.43 11.27
CA GLY A 437 2.70 17.15 11.99
C GLY A 437 3.01 18.51 11.39
N SER A 438 3.01 18.63 10.05
CA SER A 438 3.29 19.88 9.35
C SER A 438 2.28 21.00 9.62
N VAL A 439 1.05 20.64 9.97
CA VAL A 439 -0.05 21.60 10.21
C VAL A 439 -0.55 21.60 11.66
N GLY A 440 0.13 20.90 12.56
CA GLY A 440 -0.17 20.90 14.00
C GLY A 440 -1.45 20.17 14.39
N VAL A 441 -1.99 19.29 13.53
CA VAL A 441 -3.14 18.44 13.84
C VAL A 441 -2.72 17.36 14.83
N LYS A 442 -3.40 17.30 15.97
CA LYS A 442 -3.15 16.36 17.07
C LYS A 442 -4.18 15.23 17.12
N LYS A 443 -5.43 15.54 16.79
CA LYS A 443 -6.56 14.59 16.82
C LYS A 443 -6.77 14.04 15.42
N THR A 444 -6.26 12.84 15.17
CA THR A 444 -6.29 12.17 13.86
C THR A 444 -7.64 11.54 13.53
N ARG A 445 -8.61 11.59 14.46
CA ARG A 445 -9.95 10.98 14.30
C ARG A 445 -9.83 9.51 13.85
N TYR A 446 -10.46 9.16 12.74
CA TYR A 446 -10.47 7.80 12.20
C TYR A 446 -9.43 7.58 11.06
N ALA A 447 -8.43 8.46 10.88
CA ALA A 447 -7.41 8.29 9.83
C ALA A 447 -6.65 6.97 9.95
N VAL A 448 -6.11 6.68 11.17
CA VAL A 448 -5.29 5.49 11.42
C VAL A 448 -6.02 4.18 11.10
N PRO A 449 -7.22 3.89 11.64
CA PRO A 449 -7.87 2.63 11.37
C PRO A 449 -8.26 2.44 9.90
N TYR A 450 -8.61 3.50 9.17
CA TYR A 450 -8.96 3.38 7.76
C TYR A 450 -7.73 3.23 6.85
N ALA A 451 -6.62 3.88 7.20
CA ALA A 451 -5.36 3.68 6.50
C ALA A 451 -4.80 2.27 6.73
N LEU A 452 -4.78 1.79 7.99
CA LEU A 452 -4.38 0.40 8.29
C LEU A 452 -5.32 -0.63 7.66
N PHE A 453 -6.61 -0.34 7.55
CA PHE A 453 -7.54 -1.21 6.83
C PHE A 453 -7.17 -1.33 5.35
N ALA A 454 -6.79 -0.22 4.69
CA ALA A 454 -6.28 -0.26 3.33
C ALA A 454 -4.96 -1.05 3.22
N ASP A 455 -4.05 -0.91 4.20
CA ASP A 455 -2.79 -1.67 4.25
C ASP A 455 -3.04 -3.19 4.37
N ILE A 456 -3.96 -3.60 5.24
CA ILE A 456 -4.30 -5.02 5.41
C ILE A 456 -4.91 -5.58 4.12
N VAL A 457 -5.87 -4.87 3.52
CA VAL A 457 -6.49 -5.31 2.26
C VAL A 457 -5.48 -5.33 1.12
N GLY A 458 -4.59 -4.34 1.03
CA GLY A 458 -3.51 -4.31 0.06
C GLY A 458 -2.55 -5.49 0.20
N SER A 459 -2.19 -5.85 1.44
CA SER A 459 -1.33 -7.00 1.73
C SER A 459 -2.01 -8.32 1.37
N ILE A 460 -3.30 -8.48 1.69
CA ILE A 460 -4.09 -9.66 1.29
C ILE A 460 -4.18 -9.75 -0.24
N ALA A 461 -4.47 -8.63 -0.91
CA ALA A 461 -4.51 -8.58 -2.37
C ALA A 461 -3.15 -8.94 -2.99
N ALA A 462 -2.03 -8.49 -2.40
CA ALA A 462 -0.69 -8.82 -2.85
C ALA A 462 -0.42 -10.34 -2.80
N VAL A 463 -0.86 -11.01 -1.72
CA VAL A 463 -0.75 -12.48 -1.59
C VAL A 463 -1.60 -13.17 -2.65
N LEU A 464 -2.88 -12.83 -2.76
CA LEU A 464 -3.80 -13.48 -3.70
C LEU A 464 -3.35 -13.31 -5.16
N VAL A 465 -2.90 -12.11 -5.51
CA VAL A 465 -2.38 -11.83 -6.86
C VAL A 465 -1.05 -12.56 -7.10
N ALA A 466 -0.18 -12.67 -6.09
CA ALA A 466 1.06 -13.42 -6.21
C ALA A 466 0.80 -14.91 -6.46
N TYR A 467 -0.17 -15.53 -5.77
CA TYR A 467 -0.59 -16.90 -6.07
C TYR A 467 -1.12 -17.04 -7.51
N PHE A 468 -1.88 -16.06 -7.97
CA PHE A 468 -2.41 -16.09 -9.34
C PHE A 468 -1.32 -15.99 -10.41
N PHE A 469 -0.26 -15.21 -10.18
CA PHE A 469 0.79 -14.96 -11.17
C PHE A 469 1.99 -15.91 -11.06
N PHE A 470 2.26 -16.47 -9.88
CA PHE A 470 3.51 -17.17 -9.57
C PHE A 470 3.31 -18.52 -8.85
N GLY A 471 2.08 -18.83 -8.40
CA GLY A 471 1.71 -20.07 -7.72
C GLY A 471 1.42 -21.24 -8.65
#